data_e904cf14f56a452a21dad5ad51968b69
#
_entry.id   e904cf14f56a452a21dad5ad51968b69
#
_cell.length_a   1.000
_cell.length_b   1.000
_cell.length_c   1.000
_cell.angle_alpha   90.00
_cell.angle_beta   90.00
_cell.angle_gamma   90.00
#
_symmetry.space_group_name_H-M   'P 1'
#
loop_
_entity.id
_entity.type
_entity.pdbx_description
1 polymer ?
#
loop_
_entity_poly.entity_id
_entity_poly.type
_entity_poly.pdbx_seq_one_letter_code
_entity_poly.pdbx_strand_id
1 'polypeptide(L)'
;MDNKFVITIGRQFGSCGKEIGQELAKRFGITFYDKELISLASKESGLCQEFFEKADEKNSGNLLQAFAAGFTFGPFQYNDFLSNDKLFQIQSDVIRKVAGEHSCVIVGRCADYILRDNKRCINVFVHADIEERVKTVMNRQHISEQEARELIRKMDKTRPNYYNFYSDKEWGVASSYHLSVDSGLLGVHKTVDFIQKFVEEALKDK
;
A
#
# COMPACT_ATOMS: atom_id res chain seq x y z
N MET A 1 -18.99 -11.25 -18.82
CA MET A 1 -17.69 -11.50 -18.17
C MET A 1 -17.40 -10.33 -17.24
N ASP A 2 -16.96 -10.60 -16.05
CA ASP A 2 -16.65 -9.55 -15.05
C ASP A 2 -15.40 -8.80 -15.50
N ASN A 3 -15.55 -7.57 -15.97
CA ASN A 3 -14.48 -6.75 -16.56
C ASN A 3 -13.66 -6.01 -15.50
N LYS A 4 -13.89 -6.33 -14.21
CA LYS A 4 -13.19 -5.69 -13.09
C LYS A 4 -11.73 -6.08 -13.06
N PHE A 5 -10.86 -5.12 -12.72
CA PHE A 5 -9.43 -5.32 -12.56
C PHE A 5 -8.90 -4.52 -11.38
N VAL A 6 -7.76 -4.90 -10.88
CA VAL A 6 -7.09 -4.22 -9.75
C VAL A 6 -5.66 -3.86 -10.13
N ILE A 7 -5.24 -2.66 -9.75
CA ILE A 7 -3.84 -2.25 -9.81
C ILE A 7 -3.33 -2.15 -8.38
N THR A 8 -2.33 -2.94 -8.01
CA THR A 8 -1.66 -2.80 -6.72
C THR A 8 -0.35 -2.04 -6.88
N ILE A 9 -0.03 -1.15 -5.94
CA ILE A 9 1.19 -0.34 -6.00
C ILE A 9 2.03 -0.52 -4.73
N GLY A 10 3.10 -1.33 -4.85
CA GLY A 10 4.23 -1.29 -3.93
C GLY A 10 5.09 -0.06 -4.23
N ARG A 11 5.74 0.53 -3.21
CA ARG A 11 6.52 1.77 -3.44
C ARG A 11 7.54 2.04 -2.35
N GLN A 12 8.67 2.58 -2.72
CA GLN A 12 9.62 3.19 -1.79
C GLN A 12 9.04 4.48 -1.19
N PHE A 13 9.55 4.89 -0.02
CA PHE A 13 9.14 6.17 0.56
C PHE A 13 9.76 7.33 -0.21
N GLY A 14 8.95 8.33 -0.57
CA GLY A 14 9.39 9.47 -1.38
C GLY A 14 9.38 9.23 -2.90
N SER A 15 9.03 8.03 -3.40
CA SER A 15 8.95 7.74 -4.85
C SER A 15 7.65 8.20 -5.53
N CYS A 16 6.83 9.02 -4.89
CA CYS A 16 5.53 9.47 -5.40
C CYS A 16 4.53 8.36 -5.78
N GLY A 17 4.71 7.14 -5.25
CA GLY A 17 3.83 6.01 -5.61
C GLY A 17 2.36 6.19 -5.17
N LYS A 18 2.07 7.00 -4.13
CA LYS A 18 0.70 7.34 -3.74
C LYS A 18 0.05 8.26 -4.78
N GLU A 19 0.75 9.31 -5.15
CA GLU A 19 0.34 10.30 -6.15
C GLU A 19 0.13 9.66 -7.52
N ILE A 20 1.03 8.76 -7.92
CA ILE A 20 0.91 7.96 -9.14
C ILE A 20 -0.35 7.09 -9.08
N GLY A 21 -0.61 6.43 -7.95
CA GLY A 21 -1.81 5.62 -7.77
C GLY A 21 -3.10 6.42 -7.85
N GLN A 22 -3.13 7.61 -7.27
CA GLN A 22 -4.28 8.51 -7.35
C GLN A 22 -4.56 8.97 -8.79
N GLU A 23 -3.51 9.34 -9.51
CA GLU A 23 -3.66 9.77 -10.91
C GLU A 23 -4.07 8.62 -11.83
N LEU A 24 -3.55 7.40 -11.62
CA LEU A 24 -4.01 6.20 -12.34
C LEU A 24 -5.49 5.91 -12.09
N ALA A 25 -5.92 5.97 -10.82
CA ALA A 25 -7.32 5.76 -10.47
C ALA A 25 -8.23 6.78 -11.16
N LYS A 26 -7.83 8.05 -11.20
CA LYS A 26 -8.54 9.12 -11.89
C LYS A 26 -8.63 8.86 -13.40
N ARG A 27 -7.53 8.47 -14.05
CA ARG A 27 -7.50 8.22 -15.50
C ARG A 27 -8.35 7.02 -15.93
N PHE A 28 -8.34 5.95 -15.12
CA PHE A 28 -9.19 4.78 -15.38
C PHE A 28 -10.63 4.95 -14.90
N GLY A 29 -10.96 6.03 -14.18
CA GLY A 29 -12.29 6.26 -13.61
C GLY A 29 -12.65 5.20 -12.54
N ILE A 30 -11.65 4.72 -11.76
CA ILE A 30 -11.80 3.67 -10.77
C ILE A 30 -11.47 4.15 -9.35
N THR A 31 -11.87 3.39 -8.34
CA THR A 31 -11.68 3.77 -6.95
C THR A 31 -10.22 3.66 -6.51
N PHE A 32 -9.75 4.61 -5.71
CA PHE A 32 -8.43 4.60 -5.11
C PHE A 32 -8.52 4.21 -3.63
N TYR A 33 -7.65 3.29 -3.21
CA TYR A 33 -7.50 2.88 -1.83
C TYR A 33 -6.05 2.98 -1.37
N ASP A 34 -5.82 3.71 -0.30
CA ASP A 34 -4.57 3.67 0.45
C ASP A 34 -4.81 3.10 1.86
N LYS A 35 -3.80 3.23 2.72
CA LYS A 35 -3.84 2.76 4.09
C LYS A 35 -5.03 3.33 4.87
N GLU A 36 -5.27 4.63 4.73
CA GLU A 36 -6.31 5.35 5.46
C GLU A 36 -7.71 4.88 5.01
N LEU A 37 -7.90 4.75 3.69
CA LEU A 37 -9.18 4.30 3.13
C LEU A 37 -9.46 2.83 3.40
N ILE A 38 -8.44 1.95 3.40
CA ILE A 38 -8.62 0.54 3.83
C ILE A 38 -9.00 0.48 5.31
N SER A 39 -8.40 1.33 6.14
CA SER A 39 -8.76 1.39 7.56
C SER A 39 -10.19 1.88 7.78
N LEU A 40 -10.64 2.86 6.99
CA LEU A 40 -12.02 3.36 7.04
C LEU A 40 -13.01 2.28 6.57
N ALA A 41 -12.76 1.66 5.43
CA ALA A 41 -13.58 0.57 4.91
C ALA A 41 -13.66 -0.63 5.87
N SER A 42 -12.58 -0.91 6.61
CA SER A 42 -12.58 -1.93 7.67
C SER A 42 -13.56 -1.60 8.81
N LYS A 43 -13.66 -0.34 9.21
CA LYS A 43 -14.62 0.11 10.24
C LYS A 43 -16.06 0.05 9.73
N GLU A 44 -16.31 0.55 8.52
CA GLU A 44 -17.66 0.62 7.95
C GLU A 44 -18.24 -0.76 7.60
N SER A 45 -17.39 -1.74 7.30
CA SER A 45 -17.83 -3.10 6.94
C SER A 45 -18.33 -3.93 8.12
N GLY A 46 -18.21 -3.45 9.36
CA GLY A 46 -18.53 -4.20 10.58
C GLY A 46 -17.57 -5.35 10.90
N LEU A 47 -16.61 -5.66 10.03
CA LEU A 47 -15.60 -6.70 10.22
C LEU A 47 -14.68 -6.44 11.42
N CYS A 48 -14.64 -5.19 11.89
CA CYS A 48 -13.84 -4.76 13.01
C CYS A 48 -14.59 -4.58 14.32
N GLN A 49 -15.91 -4.73 14.35
CA GLN A 49 -16.71 -4.34 15.50
C GLN A 49 -16.29 -5.05 16.78
N GLU A 50 -16.13 -6.38 16.75
CA GLU A 50 -15.63 -7.15 17.89
C GLU A 50 -14.19 -6.81 18.31
N PHE A 51 -13.35 -6.41 17.33
CA PHE A 51 -11.96 -6.07 17.59
C PHE A 51 -11.86 -4.70 18.29
N PHE A 52 -12.66 -3.73 17.86
CA PHE A 52 -12.70 -2.40 18.48
C PHE A 52 -13.43 -2.40 19.82
N GLU A 53 -14.50 -3.17 19.98
CA GLU A 53 -15.20 -3.33 21.27
C GLU A 53 -14.30 -3.93 22.35
N LYS A 54 -13.54 -4.97 22.02
CA LYS A 54 -12.55 -5.58 22.95
C LYS A 54 -11.31 -4.68 23.20
N ALA A 55 -11.01 -3.78 22.30
CA ALA A 55 -9.90 -2.82 22.43
C ALA A 55 -10.29 -1.59 23.24
N ASP A 56 -11.54 -1.13 23.14
CA ASP A 56 -12.08 -0.03 23.94
C ASP A 56 -12.12 -0.36 25.44
N GLU A 57 -12.31 -1.61 25.83
CA GLU A 57 -12.24 -2.05 27.23
C GLU A 57 -10.82 -1.99 27.83
N LYS A 58 -9.75 -1.93 26.99
CA LYS A 58 -8.34 -2.02 27.44
C LYS A 58 -7.44 -0.79 27.23
N ASN A 59 -7.92 0.34 26.76
CA ASN A 59 -7.21 1.61 26.44
C ASN A 59 -7.43 2.08 24.99
N SER A 60 -8.53 2.78 24.80
CA SER A 60 -9.03 3.23 23.49
C SER A 60 -8.16 4.27 22.74
N GLY A 61 -7.24 4.95 23.41
CA GLY A 61 -6.41 5.98 22.78
C GLY A 61 -5.28 5.46 21.89
N ASN A 62 -4.66 4.33 22.25
CA ASN A 62 -3.46 3.85 21.59
C ASN A 62 -3.73 3.00 20.34
N LEU A 63 -4.87 2.30 20.26
CA LEU A 63 -5.17 1.41 19.13
C LEU A 63 -5.63 2.18 17.89
N LEU A 64 -6.43 3.23 18.08
CA LEU A 64 -6.85 4.11 16.98
C LEU A 64 -5.66 4.86 16.38
N GLN A 65 -4.73 5.29 17.24
CA GLN A 65 -3.50 5.96 16.85
C GLN A 65 -2.50 5.00 16.18
N ALA A 66 -2.41 3.75 16.63
CA ALA A 66 -1.63 2.69 15.98
C ALA A 66 -2.22 2.31 14.61
N PHE A 67 -3.55 2.27 14.49
CA PHE A 67 -4.25 2.04 13.22
C PHE A 67 -4.02 3.19 12.23
N ALA A 68 -4.08 4.43 12.71
CA ALA A 68 -3.82 5.63 11.90
C ALA A 68 -2.33 5.84 11.61
N ALA A 69 -1.43 5.58 12.56
CA ALA A 69 0.01 5.74 12.40
C ALA A 69 0.69 4.63 11.59
N GLY A 70 -0.03 3.52 11.30
CA GLY A 70 0.48 2.41 10.49
C GLY A 70 1.68 1.73 11.08
N PHE A 71 1.51 1.20 12.27
CA PHE A 71 2.52 0.39 12.94
C PHE A 71 3.96 0.89 12.79
N THR A 72 4.38 1.75 13.68
CA THR A 72 5.78 1.81 14.05
C THR A 72 6.02 0.61 14.96
N PHE A 73 6.76 -0.39 14.48
CA PHE A 73 7.20 -1.50 15.29
C PHE A 73 8.04 -0.96 16.46
N GLY A 74 7.42 -0.90 17.67
CA GLY A 74 8.15 -0.85 18.93
C GLY A 74 8.64 -2.27 19.29
N PRO A 75 9.39 -2.45 20.40
CA PRO A 75 9.85 -3.78 20.82
C PRO A 75 8.65 -4.70 21.02
N PHE A 76 8.65 -5.83 20.31
CA PHE A 76 7.59 -6.82 20.26
C PHE A 76 7.28 -7.40 21.64
N GLN A 77 6.02 -7.22 22.10
CA GLN A 77 5.45 -8.05 23.16
C GLN A 77 4.52 -9.11 22.53
N TYR A 78 4.49 -10.30 23.09
CA TYR A 78 3.74 -11.47 22.57
C TYR A 78 2.23 -11.18 22.33
N ASN A 79 1.64 -10.27 23.11
CA ASN A 79 0.25 -9.84 22.94
C ASN A 79 0.02 -8.95 21.72
N ASP A 80 1.04 -8.23 21.23
CA ASP A 80 0.95 -7.39 20.04
C ASP A 80 0.94 -8.20 18.74
N PHE A 81 1.56 -9.39 18.76
CA PHE A 81 1.61 -10.30 17.62
C PHE A 81 0.21 -10.80 17.22
N LEU A 82 -0.57 -11.29 18.17
CA LEU A 82 -1.95 -11.77 17.92
C LEU A 82 -2.88 -10.62 17.45
N SER A 83 -2.61 -9.41 17.90
CA SER A 83 -3.32 -8.21 17.47
C SER A 83 -2.97 -7.84 16.01
N ASN A 84 -1.70 -7.98 15.62
CA ASN A 84 -1.20 -7.68 14.28
C ASN A 84 -1.74 -8.64 13.22
N ASP A 85 -1.80 -9.95 13.54
CA ASP A 85 -2.33 -10.96 12.61
C ASP A 85 -3.83 -10.79 12.38
N LYS A 86 -4.61 -10.54 13.42
CA LYS A 86 -6.03 -10.22 13.28
C LYS A 86 -6.26 -8.99 12.44
N LEU A 87 -5.46 -7.96 12.65
CA LEU A 87 -5.53 -6.73 11.86
C LEU A 87 -5.18 -6.97 10.39
N PHE A 88 -4.13 -7.78 10.12
CA PHE A 88 -3.80 -8.17 8.76
C PHE A 88 -4.95 -8.96 8.10
N GLN A 89 -5.58 -9.87 8.85
CA GLN A 89 -6.72 -10.64 8.35
C GLN A 89 -7.91 -9.74 7.99
N ILE A 90 -8.30 -8.82 8.89
CA ILE A 90 -9.37 -7.85 8.63
C ILE A 90 -9.07 -7.00 7.40
N GLN A 91 -7.84 -6.48 7.29
CA GLN A 91 -7.43 -5.71 6.11
C GLN A 91 -7.47 -6.56 4.84
N SER A 92 -7.08 -7.83 4.93
CA SER A 92 -7.12 -8.77 3.80
C SER A 92 -8.54 -9.02 3.33
N ASP A 93 -9.49 -9.19 4.25
CA ASP A 93 -10.90 -9.42 3.92
C ASP A 93 -11.53 -8.17 3.28
N VAL A 94 -11.21 -6.98 3.79
CA VAL A 94 -11.63 -5.72 3.16
C VAL A 94 -11.04 -5.58 1.76
N ILE A 95 -9.75 -5.86 1.56
CA ILE A 95 -9.10 -5.79 0.25
C ILE A 95 -9.76 -6.76 -0.74
N ARG A 96 -10.03 -8.00 -0.34
CA ARG A 96 -10.75 -8.96 -1.20
C ARG A 96 -12.17 -8.50 -1.52
N LYS A 97 -12.88 -7.95 -0.54
CA LYS A 97 -14.24 -7.42 -0.72
C LYS A 97 -14.26 -6.30 -1.74
N VAL A 98 -13.48 -5.22 -1.54
CA VAL A 98 -13.47 -4.07 -2.47
C VAL A 98 -12.99 -4.45 -3.88
N ALA A 99 -12.01 -5.35 -3.99
CA ALA A 99 -11.53 -5.88 -5.26
C ALA A 99 -12.58 -6.75 -5.99
N GLY A 100 -13.47 -7.40 -5.26
CA GLY A 100 -14.59 -8.16 -5.80
C GLY A 100 -15.77 -7.28 -6.21
N GLU A 101 -15.95 -6.13 -5.59
CA GLU A 101 -17.07 -5.23 -5.85
C GLU A 101 -16.83 -4.35 -7.09
N HIS A 102 -15.62 -3.82 -7.29
CA HIS A 102 -15.33 -2.89 -8.39
C HIS A 102 -13.84 -2.85 -8.75
N SER A 103 -13.52 -2.28 -9.91
CA SER A 103 -12.12 -2.01 -10.28
C SER A 103 -11.52 -0.94 -9.37
N CYS A 104 -10.27 -1.13 -8.95
CA CYS A 104 -9.64 -0.20 -8.03
C CYS A 104 -8.11 -0.17 -8.13
N VAL A 105 -7.51 0.90 -7.61
CA VAL A 105 -6.08 1.00 -7.32
C VAL A 105 -5.89 0.87 -5.82
N ILE A 106 -5.01 -0.03 -5.38
CA ILE A 106 -4.69 -0.25 -3.96
C ILE A 106 -3.20 -0.01 -3.72
N VAL A 107 -2.88 0.87 -2.77
CA VAL A 107 -1.48 1.24 -2.48
C VAL A 107 -0.98 0.59 -1.20
N GLY A 108 -0.09 -0.39 -1.34
CA GLY A 108 0.55 -1.12 -0.24
C GLY A 108 -0.32 -2.21 0.38
N ARG A 109 -0.14 -2.47 1.70
CA ARG A 109 -0.91 -3.46 2.48
C ARG A 109 -0.82 -4.90 2.00
N CYS A 110 0.29 -5.27 1.34
CA CYS A 110 0.45 -6.60 0.74
C CYS A 110 -0.71 -6.97 -0.21
N ALA A 111 -1.34 -5.96 -0.84
CA ALA A 111 -2.52 -6.19 -1.68
C ALA A 111 -2.21 -7.12 -2.87
N ASP A 112 -1.00 -7.05 -3.41
CA ASP A 112 -0.51 -7.94 -4.46
C ASP A 112 -0.45 -9.41 -4.01
N TYR A 113 -0.08 -9.67 -2.75
CA TYR A 113 -0.09 -11.00 -2.16
C TYR A 113 -1.51 -11.46 -1.80
N ILE A 114 -2.31 -10.58 -1.20
CA ILE A 114 -3.70 -10.87 -0.82
C ILE A 114 -4.55 -11.23 -2.05
N LEU A 115 -4.28 -10.57 -3.18
CA LEU A 115 -5.00 -10.74 -4.45
C LEU A 115 -4.25 -11.62 -5.47
N ARG A 116 -3.28 -12.44 -5.04
CA ARG A 116 -2.44 -13.26 -5.93
C ARG A 116 -3.21 -14.23 -6.83
N ASP A 117 -4.39 -14.65 -6.39
CA ASP A 117 -5.26 -15.55 -7.16
C ASP A 117 -6.17 -14.80 -8.15
N ASN A 118 -6.18 -13.46 -8.11
CA ASN A 118 -6.93 -12.64 -9.05
C ASN A 118 -6.11 -12.42 -10.34
N LYS A 119 -6.48 -13.13 -11.41
CA LYS A 119 -5.80 -13.06 -12.72
C LYS A 119 -5.81 -11.67 -13.37
N ARG A 120 -6.77 -10.80 -12.96
CA ARG A 120 -6.88 -9.41 -13.45
C ARG A 120 -6.28 -8.41 -12.45
N CYS A 121 -5.42 -8.86 -11.54
CA CYS A 121 -4.63 -8.00 -10.66
C CYS A 121 -3.27 -7.71 -11.30
N ILE A 122 -2.95 -6.44 -11.48
CA ILE A 122 -1.68 -5.96 -12.02
C ILE A 122 -0.85 -5.35 -10.90
N ASN A 123 0.30 -5.95 -10.62
CA ASN A 123 1.16 -5.57 -9.50
C ASN A 123 2.31 -4.70 -9.99
N VAL A 124 2.39 -3.47 -9.51
CA VAL A 124 3.41 -2.48 -9.88
C VAL A 124 4.24 -2.11 -8.65
N PHE A 125 5.54 -1.94 -8.83
CA PHE A 125 6.43 -1.37 -7.84
C PHE A 125 7.04 -0.05 -8.34
N VAL A 126 6.93 1.01 -7.54
CA VAL A 126 7.46 2.34 -7.85
C VAL A 126 8.64 2.64 -6.94
N HIS A 127 9.79 2.88 -7.55
CA HIS A 127 11.02 3.28 -6.86
C HIS A 127 11.57 4.59 -7.43
N ALA A 128 12.59 5.15 -6.79
CA ALA A 128 13.37 6.25 -7.31
C ALA A 128 14.75 6.29 -6.64
N ASP A 129 15.68 7.01 -7.24
CA ASP A 129 16.98 7.30 -6.64
C ASP A 129 16.81 7.99 -5.28
N ILE A 130 17.77 7.78 -4.37
CA ILE A 130 17.69 8.29 -3.00
C ILE A 130 17.64 9.82 -2.97
N GLU A 131 18.39 10.50 -3.85
CA GLU A 131 18.43 11.96 -3.86
C GLU A 131 17.10 12.56 -4.33
N GLU A 132 16.43 11.96 -5.31
CA GLU A 132 15.11 12.39 -5.77
C GLU A 132 14.05 12.15 -4.68
N ARG A 133 14.15 11.03 -3.95
CA ARG A 133 13.25 10.74 -2.83
C ARG A 133 13.44 11.71 -1.68
N VAL A 134 14.69 12.08 -1.36
CA VAL A 134 15.01 13.08 -0.33
C VAL A 134 14.39 14.42 -0.69
N LYS A 135 14.61 14.93 -1.91
CA LYS A 135 13.99 16.18 -2.40
C LYS A 135 12.47 16.14 -2.26
N THR A 136 11.86 15.05 -2.68
CA THR A 136 10.39 14.86 -2.59
C THR A 136 9.89 14.92 -1.14
N VAL A 137 10.60 14.25 -0.22
CA VAL A 137 10.19 14.20 1.19
C VAL A 137 10.39 15.56 1.87
N MET A 138 11.52 16.24 1.62
CA MET A 138 11.78 17.59 2.12
C MET A 138 10.66 18.56 1.71
N ASN A 139 10.33 18.58 0.42
CA ASN A 139 9.33 19.49 -0.12
C ASN A 139 7.92 19.20 0.42
N ARG A 140 7.57 17.92 0.59
CA ARG A 140 6.23 17.51 1.03
C ARG A 140 6.01 17.70 2.53
N GLN A 141 7.06 17.52 3.34
CA GLN A 141 6.94 17.58 4.79
C GLN A 141 7.54 18.84 5.42
N HIS A 142 8.18 19.68 4.61
CA HIS A 142 8.86 20.90 5.07
C HIS A 142 9.91 20.63 6.16
N ILE A 143 10.72 19.57 5.98
CA ILE A 143 11.76 19.14 6.89
C ILE A 143 13.16 19.27 6.26
N SER A 144 14.19 19.21 7.09
CA SER A 144 15.58 19.24 6.64
C SER A 144 15.97 17.97 5.86
N GLU A 145 17.07 18.04 5.12
CA GLU A 145 17.62 16.90 4.40
C GLU A 145 17.95 15.73 5.33
N GLN A 146 18.55 16.01 6.48
CA GLN A 146 18.90 14.99 7.47
C GLN A 146 17.65 14.25 7.97
N GLU A 147 16.62 14.98 8.35
CA GLU A 147 15.35 14.41 8.80
C GLU A 147 14.67 13.59 7.69
N ALA A 148 14.74 14.07 6.44
CA ALA A 148 14.20 13.35 5.28
C ALA A 148 14.92 12.02 5.06
N ARG A 149 16.26 12.01 5.13
CA ARG A 149 17.07 10.78 5.01
C ARG A 149 16.80 9.78 6.15
N GLU A 150 16.65 10.25 7.37
CA GLU A 150 16.30 9.41 8.53
C GLU A 150 14.90 8.81 8.37
N LEU A 151 13.93 9.61 7.93
CA LEU A 151 12.57 9.15 7.70
C LEU A 151 12.50 8.12 6.56
N ILE A 152 13.20 8.35 5.44
CA ILE A 152 13.30 7.39 4.33
C ILE A 152 13.89 6.08 4.83
N ARG A 153 15.01 6.12 5.55
CA ARG A 153 15.66 4.91 6.10
C ARG A 153 14.73 4.13 7.02
N LYS A 154 14.00 4.82 7.90
CA LYS A 154 13.02 4.22 8.80
C LYS A 154 11.89 3.53 8.01
N MET A 155 11.34 4.21 7.02
CA MET A 155 10.22 3.68 6.24
C MET A 155 10.63 2.52 5.33
N ASP A 156 11.82 2.61 4.70
CA ASP A 156 12.36 1.56 3.84
C ASP A 156 12.84 0.32 4.63
N LYS A 157 12.97 0.41 5.94
CA LYS A 157 13.13 -0.73 6.84
C LYS A 157 11.79 -1.32 7.28
N THR A 158 10.82 -0.47 7.57
CA THR A 158 9.51 -0.89 8.09
C THR A 158 8.68 -1.61 7.04
N ARG A 159 8.69 -1.12 5.79
CA ARG A 159 7.87 -1.70 4.71
C ARG A 159 8.30 -3.11 4.30
N PRO A 160 9.60 -3.39 4.06
CA PRO A 160 10.07 -4.76 3.80
C PRO A 160 9.73 -5.71 4.94
N ASN A 161 9.97 -5.31 6.19
CA ASN A 161 9.67 -6.16 7.34
C ASN A 161 8.21 -6.59 7.38
N TYR A 162 7.28 -5.65 7.15
CA TYR A 162 5.85 -5.95 7.09
C TYR A 162 5.50 -6.86 5.88
N TYR A 163 6.01 -6.51 4.70
CA TYR A 163 5.69 -7.24 3.47
C TYR A 163 6.25 -8.66 3.48
N ASN A 164 7.53 -8.81 3.82
CA ASN A 164 8.20 -10.11 3.83
C ASN A 164 7.65 -11.03 4.93
N PHE A 165 7.13 -10.47 6.03
CA PHE A 165 6.50 -11.26 7.09
C PHE A 165 5.15 -11.85 6.67
N TYR A 166 4.33 -11.09 5.93
CA TYR A 166 2.99 -11.52 5.54
C TYR A 166 2.90 -12.12 4.13
N SER A 167 3.97 -12.07 3.35
CA SER A 167 4.01 -12.64 2.00
C SER A 167 5.22 -13.56 1.84
N ASP A 168 5.13 -14.54 0.95
CA ASP A 168 6.26 -15.39 0.60
C ASP A 168 7.16 -14.75 -0.46
N LYS A 169 7.18 -13.41 -0.54
CA LYS A 169 7.90 -12.60 -1.52
C LYS A 169 8.86 -11.64 -0.83
N GLU A 170 9.79 -11.13 -1.60
CA GLU A 170 10.73 -10.11 -1.15
C GLU A 170 10.32 -8.73 -1.68
N TRP A 171 10.20 -7.76 -0.75
CA TRP A 171 9.77 -6.41 -1.08
C TRP A 171 10.79 -5.67 -1.96
N GLY A 172 10.31 -5.05 -3.04
CA GLY A 172 11.12 -4.26 -3.96
C GLY A 172 11.94 -5.07 -4.95
N VAL A 173 11.94 -6.40 -4.85
CA VAL A 173 12.57 -7.27 -5.84
C VAL A 173 11.70 -7.37 -7.09
N ALA A 174 12.28 -7.11 -8.26
CA ALA A 174 11.56 -7.00 -9.52
C ALA A 174 10.67 -8.21 -9.82
N SER A 175 11.12 -9.43 -9.52
CA SER A 175 10.37 -10.67 -9.73
C SER A 175 9.11 -10.81 -8.86
N SER A 176 8.95 -9.98 -7.83
CA SER A 176 7.74 -9.94 -6.99
C SER A 176 6.58 -9.18 -7.64
N TYR A 177 6.84 -8.45 -8.72
CA TYR A 177 5.87 -7.55 -9.37
C TYR A 177 5.79 -7.80 -10.88
N HIS A 178 4.71 -7.37 -11.51
CA HIS A 178 4.58 -7.42 -12.98
C HIS A 178 5.34 -6.28 -13.67
N LEU A 179 5.50 -5.15 -12.98
CA LEU A 179 6.24 -3.98 -13.46
C LEU A 179 6.97 -3.32 -12.28
N SER A 180 8.26 -3.02 -12.47
CA SER A 180 9.03 -2.16 -11.56
C SER A 180 9.50 -0.93 -12.35
N VAL A 181 9.23 0.29 -11.86
CA VAL A 181 9.46 1.53 -12.59
C VAL A 181 10.12 2.60 -11.73
N ASP A 182 11.10 3.28 -12.32
CA ASP A 182 11.77 4.42 -11.70
C ASP A 182 11.01 5.72 -11.99
N SER A 183 10.36 6.26 -10.98
CA SER A 183 9.60 7.51 -11.06
C SER A 183 10.49 8.75 -10.99
N GLY A 184 11.70 8.64 -10.46
CA GLY A 184 12.68 9.73 -10.44
C GLY A 184 13.17 10.08 -11.84
N LEU A 185 13.41 9.06 -12.67
CA LEU A 185 13.85 9.21 -14.06
C LEU A 185 12.74 9.80 -14.96
N LEU A 186 11.51 9.36 -14.79
CA LEU A 186 10.40 9.73 -15.68
C LEU A 186 9.58 10.93 -15.18
N GLY A 187 9.61 11.21 -13.89
CA GLY A 187 8.64 12.09 -13.22
C GLY A 187 7.26 11.46 -13.13
N VAL A 188 6.40 12.02 -12.28
CA VAL A 188 5.08 11.44 -11.97
C VAL A 188 4.21 11.23 -13.22
N HIS A 189 4.04 12.26 -14.04
CA HIS A 189 3.12 12.19 -15.20
C HIS A 189 3.52 11.12 -16.23
N LYS A 190 4.80 11.07 -16.63
CA LYS A 190 5.27 10.06 -17.59
C LYS A 190 5.26 8.66 -17.01
N THR A 191 5.51 8.53 -15.69
CA THR A 191 5.38 7.25 -15.00
C THR A 191 3.94 6.74 -15.06
N VAL A 192 2.97 7.62 -14.84
CA VAL A 192 1.54 7.28 -14.98
C VAL A 192 1.21 6.87 -16.42
N ASP A 193 1.66 7.62 -17.44
CA ASP A 193 1.46 7.28 -18.85
C ASP A 193 1.99 5.89 -19.18
N PHE A 194 3.18 5.57 -18.67
CA PHE A 194 3.82 4.28 -18.91
C PHE A 194 3.08 3.13 -18.22
N ILE A 195 2.72 3.30 -16.94
CA ILE A 195 1.95 2.29 -16.19
C ILE A 195 0.58 2.07 -16.82
N GLN A 196 -0.11 3.14 -17.23
CA GLN A 196 -1.41 3.04 -17.89
C GLN A 196 -1.34 2.17 -19.13
N LYS A 197 -0.39 2.43 -20.04
CA LYS A 197 -0.18 1.63 -21.25
C LYS A 197 0.14 0.18 -20.93
N PHE A 198 0.97 -0.06 -19.94
CA PHE A 198 1.29 -1.41 -19.49
C PHE A 198 0.06 -2.16 -18.99
N VAL A 199 -0.78 -1.51 -18.17
CA VAL A 199 -2.01 -2.10 -17.62
C VAL A 199 -3.01 -2.40 -18.74
N GLU A 200 -3.22 -1.46 -19.67
CA GLU A 200 -4.10 -1.64 -20.82
C GLU A 200 -3.68 -2.83 -21.67
N GLU A 201 -2.38 -2.97 -21.94
CA GLU A 201 -1.84 -4.10 -22.72
C GLU A 201 -1.98 -5.43 -21.96
N ALA A 202 -1.61 -5.45 -20.68
CA ALA A 202 -1.66 -6.65 -19.85
C ALA A 202 -3.09 -7.19 -19.61
N LEU A 203 -4.12 -6.37 -19.82
CA LEU A 203 -5.53 -6.74 -19.64
C LEU A 203 -6.26 -7.13 -20.92
N LYS A 204 -5.65 -6.94 -22.11
CA LYS A 204 -6.30 -7.27 -23.40
C LYS A 204 -6.68 -8.74 -23.54
N ASP A 205 -5.83 -9.62 -23.02
CA ASP A 205 -5.98 -11.07 -23.19
C ASP A 205 -6.46 -11.79 -21.91
N LYS A 206 -6.96 -11.04 -20.94
CA LYS A 206 -7.46 -11.53 -19.66
C LYS A 206 -8.96 -11.16 -19.54
#